data_1a85a9f81bba94cc0a97ae5cbe1d52e8
#
_entry.id   1a85a9f81bba94cc0a97ae5cbe1d52e8
#
_cell.length_a   1.000
_cell.length_b   1.000
_cell.length_c   1.000
_cell.angle_alpha   90.00
_cell.angle_beta   90.00
_cell.angle_gamma   90.00
#
_symmetry.space_group_name_H-M   'P 1'
#
loop_
_entity.id
_entity.type
_entity.pdbx_description
1 polymer ?
#
loop_
_entity_poly.entity_id
_entity_poly.type
_entity_poly.pdbx_seq_one_letter_code
_entity_poly.pdbx_strand_id
1 'polypeptide(L)'
;MVSGVPRTVRLLALGAFLNAVVSFTFVYLFVYLVGPRGLTVTQAGVISGVGGIGLVAGNFTGGWFGDRIGHRRALLTGACVSGAALVVLPALPVAALYAVLPVAQYAAGVVRAANAALVAVSVPEGGSRRQSFALFRFAANGGFAVGPPLGALVATRFSYDWLFVADGIGTLLFALYAARILPARGSVHSAPAHDPDAPSLRRELRARPAVLVLLAAIVVIDLVYRQQYSTLPVFLADHGHSTQLYGWLLAVNGGVILCLELPAAHALRRRAPLGLVGVGMLLVGLGYAVLIPGAGVLLAVTMMVSLTLGEILYKTPATAYVADQAPGHARGRFQSLYAGASISGQVIAPPLGAALYAAAPALLWPLCALLAAGAGAAVLAARRLPGPGERVRAAGKGPHAETGSPERAPAG
;
A
#
# COMPACT_ATOMS: atom_id res chain seq x y z
N MET A 1 1.50 20.10 16.24
CA MET A 1 1.29 19.40 14.95
C MET A 1 0.00 19.81 14.21
N VAL A 2 -1.05 20.32 14.85
CA VAL A 2 -2.37 20.58 14.22
C VAL A 2 -2.56 22.04 13.82
N SER A 3 -1.75 22.98 14.33
CA SER A 3 -1.94 24.43 14.21
C SER A 3 -1.73 25.03 12.82
N GLY A 4 -1.25 24.28 11.84
CA GLY A 4 -1.06 24.75 10.44
C GLY A 4 -1.91 23.98 9.42
N VAL A 5 -2.74 23.04 9.86
CA VAL A 5 -3.52 22.17 8.95
C VAL A 5 -4.93 22.73 8.75
N PRO A 6 -5.42 22.91 7.51
CA PRO A 6 -6.74 23.41 7.21
C PRO A 6 -7.86 22.65 7.90
N ARG A 7 -8.94 23.34 8.27
CA ARG A 7 -10.11 22.71 8.93
C ARG A 7 -10.67 21.55 8.12
N THR A 8 -10.80 21.70 6.81
CA THR A 8 -11.30 20.64 5.91
C THR A 8 -10.44 19.38 5.99
N VAL A 9 -9.11 19.50 6.01
CA VAL A 9 -8.19 18.35 6.14
C VAL A 9 -8.34 17.69 7.51
N ARG A 10 -8.49 18.46 8.59
CA ARG A 10 -8.72 17.90 9.94
C ARG A 10 -10.04 17.10 10.00
N LEU A 11 -11.10 17.63 9.39
CA LEU A 11 -12.39 16.92 9.31
C LEU A 11 -12.30 15.67 8.43
N LEU A 12 -11.61 15.73 7.27
CA LEU A 12 -11.34 14.55 6.44
C LEU A 12 -10.52 13.50 7.21
N ALA A 13 -9.52 13.92 7.98
CA ALA A 13 -8.72 13.01 8.81
C ALA A 13 -9.57 12.33 9.89
N LEU A 14 -10.47 13.05 10.55
CA LEU A 14 -11.42 12.47 11.50
C LEU A 14 -12.34 11.45 10.81
N GLY A 15 -12.90 11.79 9.65
CA GLY A 15 -13.71 10.86 8.86
C GLY A 15 -12.93 9.61 8.44
N ALA A 16 -11.67 9.79 8.01
CA ALA A 16 -10.79 8.67 7.67
C ALA A 16 -10.48 7.77 8.88
N PHE A 17 -10.25 8.34 10.06
CA PHE A 17 -10.09 7.59 11.31
C PHE A 17 -11.33 6.73 11.60
N LEU A 18 -12.51 7.36 11.66
CA LEU A 18 -13.77 6.66 11.96
C LEU A 18 -14.06 5.56 10.94
N ASN A 19 -13.86 5.83 9.65
CA ASN A 19 -14.03 4.83 8.61
C ASN A 19 -13.01 3.69 8.72
N ALA A 20 -11.76 3.98 9.07
CA ALA A 20 -10.72 2.98 9.23
C ALA A 20 -10.97 2.06 10.44
N VAL A 21 -11.59 2.56 11.52
CA VAL A 21 -12.00 1.74 12.69
C VAL A 21 -12.97 0.62 12.28
N VAL A 22 -13.85 0.88 11.32
CA VAL A 22 -14.88 -0.09 10.89
C VAL A 22 -14.55 -0.77 9.55
N SER A 23 -13.36 -0.55 8.99
CA SER A 23 -12.91 -1.19 7.73
C SER A 23 -12.50 -2.64 7.95
N PHE A 24 -13.46 -3.47 8.30
CA PHE A 24 -13.25 -4.88 8.65
C PHE A 24 -13.06 -5.78 7.43
N THR A 25 -13.69 -5.46 6.31
CA THR A 25 -13.66 -6.27 5.08
C THR A 25 -12.24 -6.56 4.63
N PHE A 26 -11.37 -5.55 4.64
CA PHE A 26 -9.97 -5.71 4.24
C PHE A 26 -9.22 -6.76 5.07
N VAL A 27 -9.53 -6.85 6.36
CA VAL A 27 -8.85 -7.72 7.33
C VAL A 27 -9.48 -9.11 7.38
N TYR A 28 -10.81 -9.19 7.43
CA TYR A 28 -11.53 -10.41 7.76
C TYR A 28 -12.17 -11.13 6.58
N LEU A 29 -12.10 -10.57 5.37
CA LEU A 29 -12.70 -11.17 4.17
C LEU A 29 -12.23 -12.62 3.97
N PHE A 30 -10.92 -12.86 4.05
CA PHE A 30 -10.37 -14.19 3.79
C PHE A 30 -10.84 -15.21 4.84
N VAL A 31 -10.81 -14.83 6.13
CA VAL A 31 -11.31 -15.65 7.23
C VAL A 31 -12.79 -15.95 7.09
N TYR A 32 -13.58 -14.95 6.68
CA TYR A 32 -15.01 -15.10 6.43
C TYR A 32 -15.31 -16.11 5.32
N LEU A 33 -14.56 -16.02 4.23
CA LEU A 33 -14.75 -16.93 3.09
C LEU A 33 -14.42 -18.37 3.45
N VAL A 34 -13.31 -18.62 4.16
CA VAL A 34 -12.90 -19.98 4.57
C VAL A 34 -13.76 -20.51 5.69
N GLY A 35 -13.99 -19.76 6.77
CA GLY A 35 -14.73 -20.19 7.94
C GLY A 35 -16.25 -20.20 7.69
N PRO A 36 -16.96 -19.06 7.92
CA PRO A 36 -18.43 -19.01 7.85
C PRO A 36 -19.04 -19.41 6.52
N ARG A 37 -18.35 -19.12 5.38
CA ARG A 37 -18.83 -19.46 4.03
C ARG A 37 -18.42 -20.86 3.58
N GLY A 38 -17.57 -21.57 4.35
CA GLY A 38 -17.16 -22.96 4.08
C GLY A 38 -16.40 -23.17 2.77
N LEU A 39 -15.77 -22.11 2.23
CA LEU A 39 -15.01 -22.22 1.00
C LEU A 39 -13.62 -22.82 1.27
N THR A 40 -13.10 -23.52 0.27
CA THR A 40 -11.70 -23.94 0.30
C THR A 40 -10.77 -22.72 0.34
N VAL A 41 -9.57 -22.88 0.91
CA VAL A 41 -8.55 -21.81 0.97
C VAL A 41 -8.26 -21.27 -0.45
N THR A 42 -8.20 -22.16 -1.44
CA THR A 42 -7.99 -21.80 -2.85
C THR A 42 -9.13 -20.94 -3.42
N GLN A 43 -10.40 -21.33 -3.19
CA GLN A 43 -11.57 -20.56 -3.63
C GLN A 43 -11.59 -19.16 -2.97
N ALA A 44 -11.34 -19.09 -1.67
CA ALA A 44 -11.22 -17.82 -0.95
C ALA A 44 -10.11 -16.94 -1.54
N GLY A 45 -8.98 -17.54 -1.90
CA GLY A 45 -7.87 -16.87 -2.55
C GLY A 45 -8.25 -16.26 -3.90
N VAL A 46 -8.96 -17.02 -4.75
CA VAL A 46 -9.42 -16.54 -6.06
C VAL A 46 -10.41 -15.38 -5.89
N ILE A 47 -11.44 -15.53 -5.03
CA ILE A 47 -12.43 -14.47 -4.78
C ILE A 47 -11.75 -13.19 -4.27
N SER A 48 -10.82 -13.32 -3.32
CA SER A 48 -10.08 -12.18 -2.77
C SER A 48 -9.19 -11.52 -3.83
N GLY A 49 -8.54 -12.30 -4.68
CA GLY A 49 -7.72 -11.81 -5.80
C GLY A 49 -8.54 -11.06 -6.85
N VAL A 50 -9.70 -11.60 -7.24
CA VAL A 50 -10.64 -10.94 -8.15
C VAL A 50 -11.15 -9.63 -7.54
N GLY A 51 -11.46 -9.61 -6.23
CA GLY A 51 -11.74 -8.38 -5.49
C GLY A 51 -10.58 -7.38 -5.57
N GLY A 52 -9.34 -7.87 -5.43
CA GLY A 52 -8.12 -7.08 -5.57
C GLY A 52 -7.99 -6.38 -6.93
N ILE A 53 -8.41 -7.02 -8.03
CA ILE A 53 -8.44 -6.39 -9.37
C ILE A 53 -9.33 -5.15 -9.32
N GLY A 54 -10.51 -5.23 -8.70
CA GLY A 54 -11.40 -4.10 -8.51
C GLY A 54 -10.69 -2.95 -7.78
N LEU A 55 -10.07 -3.23 -6.63
CA LEU A 55 -9.37 -2.21 -5.83
C LEU A 55 -8.27 -1.50 -6.61
N VAL A 56 -7.45 -2.27 -7.33
CA VAL A 56 -6.36 -1.74 -8.16
C VAL A 56 -6.93 -0.86 -9.27
N ALA A 57 -7.90 -1.36 -10.03
CA ALA A 57 -8.54 -0.61 -11.11
C ALA A 57 -9.19 0.68 -10.60
N GLY A 58 -9.93 0.62 -9.47
CA GLY A 58 -10.55 1.79 -8.86
C GLY A 58 -9.55 2.84 -8.38
N ASN A 59 -8.42 2.41 -7.83
CA ASN A 59 -7.36 3.32 -7.38
C ASN A 59 -6.70 4.07 -8.56
N PHE A 60 -6.50 3.39 -9.72
CA PHE A 60 -5.95 4.02 -10.92
C PHE A 60 -6.95 4.93 -11.64
N THR A 61 -8.20 4.47 -11.77
CA THR A 61 -9.23 5.23 -12.51
C THR A 61 -9.90 6.30 -11.66
N GLY A 62 -9.81 6.21 -10.33
CA GLY A 62 -10.45 7.14 -9.39
C GLY A 62 -9.96 8.58 -9.53
N GLY A 63 -8.70 8.80 -9.91
CA GLY A 63 -8.18 10.11 -10.27
C GLY A 63 -8.89 10.69 -11.49
N TRP A 64 -8.97 9.91 -12.58
CA TRP A 64 -9.65 10.29 -13.81
C TRP A 64 -11.15 10.59 -13.60
N PHE A 65 -11.84 9.79 -12.77
CA PHE A 65 -13.22 10.10 -12.37
C PHE A 65 -13.30 11.40 -11.59
N GLY A 66 -12.38 11.59 -10.61
CA GLY A 66 -12.29 12.82 -9.84
C GLY A 66 -12.09 14.07 -10.70
N ASP A 67 -11.28 13.97 -11.75
CA ASP A 67 -11.02 15.07 -12.68
C ASP A 67 -12.26 15.39 -13.54
N ARG A 68 -13.06 14.38 -13.93
CA ARG A 68 -14.25 14.56 -14.76
C ARG A 68 -15.50 15.01 -14.01
N ILE A 69 -15.83 14.34 -12.90
CA ILE A 69 -17.08 14.60 -12.17
C ILE A 69 -16.88 15.40 -10.88
N GLY A 70 -15.61 15.68 -10.55
CA GLY A 70 -15.18 16.33 -9.31
C GLY A 70 -14.89 15.31 -8.19
N HIS A 71 -13.78 15.51 -7.46
CA HIS A 71 -13.31 14.58 -6.40
C HIS A 71 -14.35 14.33 -5.30
N ARG A 72 -15.15 15.36 -4.95
CA ARG A 72 -16.26 15.19 -3.99
C ARG A 72 -17.31 14.20 -4.49
N ARG A 73 -17.76 14.33 -5.74
CA ARG A 73 -18.75 13.41 -6.31
C ARG A 73 -18.19 12.01 -6.46
N ALA A 74 -16.96 11.87 -6.91
CA ALA A 74 -16.27 10.59 -7.02
C ALA A 74 -16.17 9.88 -5.64
N LEU A 75 -15.83 10.61 -4.58
CA LEU A 75 -15.80 10.09 -3.23
C LEU A 75 -17.19 9.62 -2.77
N LEU A 76 -18.21 10.46 -2.93
CA LEU A 76 -19.58 10.17 -2.46
C LEU A 76 -20.18 8.97 -3.20
N THR A 77 -20.10 8.95 -4.54
CA THR A 77 -20.63 7.83 -5.34
C THR A 77 -19.88 6.53 -5.04
N GLY A 78 -18.55 6.58 -4.97
CA GLY A 78 -17.72 5.43 -4.59
C GLY A 78 -18.07 4.89 -3.20
N ALA A 79 -18.21 5.76 -2.20
CA ALA A 79 -18.56 5.35 -0.84
C ALA A 79 -20.00 4.79 -0.77
N CYS A 80 -20.96 5.36 -1.49
CA CYS A 80 -22.33 4.82 -1.56
C CYS A 80 -22.33 3.42 -2.21
N VAL A 81 -21.65 3.23 -3.34
CA VAL A 81 -21.60 1.94 -4.03
C VAL A 81 -20.88 0.90 -3.18
N SER A 82 -19.70 1.23 -2.64
CA SER A 82 -18.94 0.31 -1.79
C SER A 82 -19.72 -0.07 -0.53
N GLY A 83 -20.27 0.94 0.18
CA GLY A 83 -21.03 0.71 1.41
C GLY A 83 -22.28 -0.13 1.19
N ALA A 84 -23.08 0.17 0.15
CA ALA A 84 -24.26 -0.61 -0.19
C ALA A 84 -23.91 -2.07 -0.56
N ALA A 85 -22.85 -2.27 -1.36
CA ALA A 85 -22.38 -3.60 -1.73
C ALA A 85 -21.94 -4.42 -0.51
N LEU A 86 -21.26 -3.79 0.47
CA LEU A 86 -20.82 -4.47 1.71
C LEU A 86 -21.99 -4.83 2.62
N VAL A 87 -23.01 -3.97 2.74
CA VAL A 87 -24.22 -4.27 3.55
C VAL A 87 -24.95 -5.51 3.04
N VAL A 88 -25.07 -5.67 1.72
CA VAL A 88 -25.77 -6.81 1.13
C VAL A 88 -24.91 -8.07 0.99
N LEU A 89 -23.59 -7.95 1.08
CA LEU A 89 -22.62 -9.03 0.83
C LEU A 89 -22.92 -10.32 1.63
N PRO A 90 -23.28 -10.29 2.92
CA PRO A 90 -23.55 -11.50 3.69
C PRO A 90 -24.77 -12.28 3.19
N ALA A 91 -25.77 -11.60 2.62
CA ALA A 91 -27.00 -12.22 2.12
C ALA A 91 -26.83 -12.85 0.72
N LEU A 92 -25.69 -12.62 0.06
CA LEU A 92 -25.47 -13.07 -1.32
C LEU A 92 -24.97 -14.52 -1.39
N PRO A 93 -25.38 -15.29 -2.42
CA PRO A 93 -24.78 -16.59 -2.71
C PRO A 93 -23.31 -16.42 -3.14
N VAL A 94 -22.49 -17.47 -2.96
CA VAL A 94 -21.05 -17.46 -3.25
C VAL A 94 -20.77 -17.01 -4.69
N ALA A 95 -21.59 -17.46 -5.65
CA ALA A 95 -21.41 -17.08 -7.06
C ALA A 95 -21.51 -15.55 -7.28
N ALA A 96 -22.36 -14.85 -6.52
CA ALA A 96 -22.50 -13.40 -6.62
C ALA A 96 -21.29 -12.65 -6.06
N LEU A 97 -20.52 -13.25 -5.14
CA LEU A 97 -19.33 -12.63 -4.56
C LEU A 97 -18.26 -12.34 -5.64
N TYR A 98 -18.17 -13.18 -6.69
CA TYR A 98 -17.24 -12.94 -7.81
C TYR A 98 -17.54 -11.65 -8.59
N ALA A 99 -18.77 -11.13 -8.54
CA ALA A 99 -19.17 -9.89 -9.20
C ALA A 99 -19.24 -8.72 -8.22
N VAL A 100 -19.86 -8.93 -7.04
CA VAL A 100 -20.12 -7.84 -6.09
C VAL A 100 -18.84 -7.38 -5.39
N LEU A 101 -17.95 -8.28 -5.05
CA LEU A 101 -16.71 -7.94 -4.36
C LEU A 101 -15.77 -7.06 -5.21
N PRO A 102 -15.49 -7.36 -6.50
CA PRO A 102 -14.74 -6.45 -7.37
C PRO A 102 -15.37 -5.07 -7.50
N VAL A 103 -16.71 -4.99 -7.58
CA VAL A 103 -17.43 -3.70 -7.65
C VAL A 103 -17.26 -2.92 -6.35
N ALA A 104 -17.46 -3.56 -5.19
CA ALA A 104 -17.26 -2.94 -3.88
C ALA A 104 -15.82 -2.43 -3.72
N GLN A 105 -14.85 -3.25 -4.07
CA GLN A 105 -13.43 -2.91 -3.96
C GLN A 105 -13.00 -1.86 -5.00
N TYR A 106 -13.56 -1.88 -6.20
CA TYR A 106 -13.36 -0.82 -7.20
C TYR A 106 -13.82 0.53 -6.64
N ALA A 107 -15.02 0.56 -6.11
CA ALA A 107 -15.59 1.77 -5.51
C ALA A 107 -14.74 2.25 -4.31
N ALA A 108 -14.26 1.34 -3.46
CA ALA A 108 -13.32 1.66 -2.38
C ALA A 108 -11.98 2.23 -2.90
N GLY A 109 -11.48 1.73 -4.03
CA GLY A 109 -10.32 2.28 -4.72
C GLY A 109 -10.53 3.71 -5.19
N VAL A 110 -11.69 4.00 -5.79
CA VAL A 110 -12.10 5.36 -6.20
C VAL A 110 -12.16 6.29 -4.97
N VAL A 111 -12.76 5.85 -3.86
CA VAL A 111 -12.80 6.62 -2.59
C VAL A 111 -11.39 6.95 -2.11
N ARG A 112 -10.47 5.99 -2.14
CA ARG A 112 -9.07 6.20 -1.73
C ARG A 112 -8.39 7.27 -2.57
N ALA A 113 -8.51 7.18 -3.90
CA ALA A 113 -7.93 8.15 -4.83
C ALA A 113 -8.53 9.56 -4.64
N ALA A 114 -9.87 9.65 -4.53
CA ALA A 114 -10.58 10.90 -4.31
C ALA A 114 -10.21 11.55 -2.95
N ASN A 115 -10.06 10.77 -1.88
CA ASN A 115 -9.61 11.27 -0.59
C ASN A 115 -8.21 11.90 -0.67
N ALA A 116 -7.27 11.22 -1.32
CA ALA A 116 -5.92 11.75 -1.49
C ALA A 116 -5.91 13.07 -2.26
N ALA A 117 -6.71 13.16 -3.34
CA ALA A 117 -6.87 14.37 -4.12
C ALA A 117 -7.52 15.51 -3.31
N LEU A 118 -8.58 15.22 -2.54
CA LEU A 118 -9.26 16.20 -1.69
C LEU A 118 -8.33 16.76 -0.60
N VAL A 119 -7.49 15.94 0.01
CA VAL A 119 -6.46 16.40 0.94
C VAL A 119 -5.48 17.35 0.23
N ALA A 120 -5.03 17.00 -0.98
CA ALA A 120 -4.08 17.82 -1.75
C ALA A 120 -4.65 19.20 -2.13
N VAL A 121 -5.91 19.25 -2.62
CA VAL A 121 -6.55 20.49 -3.06
C VAL A 121 -7.08 21.35 -1.91
N SER A 122 -7.26 20.77 -0.71
CA SER A 122 -7.72 21.49 0.47
C SER A 122 -6.61 22.30 1.17
N VAL A 123 -5.36 22.17 0.72
CA VAL A 123 -4.22 22.91 1.29
C VAL A 123 -4.03 24.21 0.48
N PRO A 124 -4.15 25.40 1.11
CA PRO A 124 -3.93 26.69 0.45
C PRO A 124 -2.49 26.84 -0.06
N GLU A 125 -2.27 27.78 -0.96
CA GLU A 125 -0.92 28.21 -1.35
C GLU A 125 -0.13 28.68 -0.13
N GLY A 126 1.10 28.15 0.06
CA GLY A 126 1.91 28.39 1.27
C GLY A 126 1.63 27.44 2.44
N GLY A 127 0.54 26.65 2.39
CA GLY A 127 0.25 25.64 3.41
C GLY A 127 1.11 24.39 3.28
N SER A 128 1.36 23.69 4.40
CA SER A 128 2.17 22.46 4.41
C SER A 128 1.36 21.24 3.95
N ARG A 129 1.45 20.88 2.66
CA ARG A 129 0.91 19.61 2.15
C ARG A 129 1.45 18.42 2.93
N ARG A 130 2.73 18.45 3.28
CA ARG A 130 3.38 17.37 4.06
C ARG A 130 2.69 17.14 5.41
N GLN A 131 2.37 18.21 6.16
CA GLN A 131 1.68 18.09 7.45
C GLN A 131 0.24 17.59 7.28
N SER A 132 -0.45 18.02 6.24
CA SER A 132 -1.82 17.60 5.92
C SER A 132 -1.90 16.10 5.60
N PHE A 133 -1.03 15.60 4.75
CA PHE A 133 -0.95 14.16 4.46
C PHE A 133 -0.49 13.34 5.66
N ALA A 134 0.45 13.87 6.47
CA ALA A 134 0.89 13.20 7.69
C ALA A 134 -0.25 13.05 8.71
N LEU A 135 -1.05 14.10 8.92
CA LEU A 135 -2.23 14.02 9.80
C LEU A 135 -3.26 13.03 9.28
N PHE A 136 -3.57 13.07 7.98
CA PHE A 136 -4.53 12.14 7.36
C PHE A 136 -4.06 10.69 7.51
N ARG A 137 -2.79 10.42 7.25
CA ARG A 137 -2.19 9.08 7.39
C ARG A 137 -2.15 8.62 8.85
N PHE A 138 -1.79 9.50 9.77
CA PHE A 138 -1.81 9.20 11.20
C PHE A 138 -3.23 8.81 11.67
N ALA A 139 -4.24 9.55 11.24
CA ALA A 139 -5.64 9.25 11.57
C ALA A 139 -6.08 7.91 10.99
N ALA A 140 -5.79 7.62 9.72
CA ALA A 140 -6.12 6.35 9.08
C ALA A 140 -5.42 5.16 9.75
N ASN A 141 -4.13 5.28 10.08
CA ASN A 141 -3.36 4.24 10.78
C ASN A 141 -3.87 4.06 12.23
N GLY A 142 -4.26 5.15 12.90
CA GLY A 142 -4.87 5.08 14.23
C GLY A 142 -6.17 4.30 14.24
N GLY A 143 -7.04 4.55 13.24
CA GLY A 143 -8.26 3.76 13.04
C GLY A 143 -7.95 2.30 12.76
N PHE A 144 -6.96 2.02 11.92
CA PHE A 144 -6.53 0.66 11.61
C PHE A 144 -5.91 -0.07 12.81
N ALA A 145 -5.28 0.62 13.77
CA ALA A 145 -4.78 0.00 15.00
C ALA A 145 -5.91 -0.47 15.92
N VAL A 146 -7.05 0.25 15.94
CA VAL A 146 -8.20 -0.04 16.79
C VAL A 146 -9.19 -1.01 16.11
N GLY A 147 -9.35 -0.90 14.79
CA GLY A 147 -10.35 -1.65 14.01
C GLY A 147 -10.26 -3.18 14.16
N PRO A 148 -9.10 -3.81 13.88
CA PRO A 148 -9.00 -5.27 13.89
C PRO A 148 -9.37 -5.94 15.23
N PRO A 149 -8.94 -5.46 16.42
CA PRO A 149 -9.42 -6.03 17.68
C PRO A 149 -10.93 -5.90 17.88
N LEU A 150 -11.52 -4.75 17.48
CA LEU A 150 -12.98 -4.58 17.52
C LEU A 150 -13.68 -5.51 16.54
N GLY A 151 -13.13 -5.69 15.33
CA GLY A 151 -13.65 -6.65 14.36
C GLY A 151 -13.61 -8.07 14.89
N ALA A 152 -12.49 -8.50 15.50
CA ALA A 152 -12.42 -9.81 16.15
C ALA A 152 -13.48 -9.98 17.25
N LEU A 153 -13.70 -8.94 18.05
CA LEU A 153 -14.76 -8.97 19.09
C LEU A 153 -16.14 -9.11 18.46
N VAL A 154 -16.45 -8.37 17.40
CA VAL A 154 -17.72 -8.47 16.68
C VAL A 154 -17.89 -9.87 16.07
N ALA A 155 -16.87 -10.40 15.41
CA ALA A 155 -16.89 -11.73 14.79
C ALA A 155 -17.16 -12.84 15.83
N THR A 156 -16.55 -12.74 17.02
CA THR A 156 -16.63 -13.78 18.07
C THR A 156 -17.87 -13.67 18.96
N ARG A 157 -18.41 -12.46 19.17
CA ARG A 157 -19.57 -12.21 20.04
C ARG A 157 -20.92 -12.21 19.32
N PHE A 158 -20.89 -11.88 18.03
CA PHE A 158 -22.08 -11.81 17.18
C PHE A 158 -21.94 -12.78 15.99
N SER A 159 -21.48 -12.27 14.85
CA SER A 159 -21.14 -13.08 13.67
C SER A 159 -20.19 -12.31 12.73
N TYR A 160 -19.55 -13.04 11.83
CA TYR A 160 -18.73 -12.43 10.78
C TYR A 160 -19.56 -11.56 9.81
N ASP A 161 -20.84 -11.85 9.62
CA ASP A 161 -21.73 -11.07 8.74
C ASP A 161 -21.82 -9.62 9.20
N TRP A 162 -21.86 -9.38 10.50
CA TRP A 162 -21.90 -8.03 11.08
C TRP A 162 -20.65 -7.22 10.78
N LEU A 163 -19.52 -7.85 10.48
CA LEU A 163 -18.32 -7.13 10.06
C LEU A 163 -18.55 -6.37 8.74
N PHE A 164 -19.18 -7.03 7.78
CA PHE A 164 -19.47 -6.44 6.47
C PHE A 164 -20.60 -5.42 6.54
N VAL A 165 -21.62 -5.71 7.30
CA VAL A 165 -22.73 -4.77 7.53
C VAL A 165 -22.22 -3.51 8.24
N ALA A 166 -21.42 -3.65 9.29
CA ALA A 166 -20.85 -2.50 10.02
C ALA A 166 -19.88 -1.69 9.16
N ASP A 167 -19.02 -2.34 8.37
CA ASP A 167 -18.11 -1.69 7.40
C ASP A 167 -18.92 -0.92 6.34
N GLY A 168 -19.96 -1.56 5.78
CA GLY A 168 -20.84 -0.94 4.80
C GLY A 168 -21.59 0.27 5.37
N ILE A 169 -22.21 0.14 6.54
CA ILE A 169 -22.89 1.26 7.23
C ILE A 169 -21.89 2.36 7.57
N GLY A 170 -20.72 2.03 8.11
CA GLY A 170 -19.67 3.00 8.42
C GLY A 170 -19.21 3.77 7.19
N THR A 171 -19.07 3.09 6.04
CA THR A 171 -18.71 3.71 4.76
C THR A 171 -19.85 4.62 4.24
N LEU A 172 -21.12 4.25 4.41
CA LEU A 172 -22.26 5.11 4.07
C LEU A 172 -22.33 6.34 5.00
N LEU A 173 -22.10 6.16 6.30
CA LEU A 173 -22.03 7.27 7.26
C LEU A 173 -20.85 8.20 6.93
N PHE A 174 -19.71 7.65 6.51
CA PHE A 174 -18.60 8.45 6.02
C PHE A 174 -18.97 9.25 4.76
N ALA A 175 -19.73 8.67 3.82
CA ALA A 175 -20.25 9.40 2.67
C ALA A 175 -21.15 10.58 3.09
N LEU A 176 -22.09 10.34 4.02
CA LEU A 176 -22.98 11.37 4.55
C LEU A 176 -22.19 12.47 5.27
N TYR A 177 -21.22 12.10 6.09
CA TYR A 177 -20.32 13.03 6.77
C TYR A 177 -19.54 13.87 5.76
N ALA A 178 -18.91 13.23 4.77
CA ALA A 178 -18.15 13.91 3.71
C ALA A 178 -19.02 14.85 2.88
N ALA A 179 -20.27 14.45 2.61
CA ALA A 179 -21.24 15.31 1.90
C ALA A 179 -21.52 16.63 2.63
N ARG A 180 -21.47 16.63 3.98
CA ARG A 180 -21.73 17.80 4.81
C ARG A 180 -20.51 18.71 5.01
N ILE A 181 -19.30 18.12 5.08
CA ILE A 181 -18.07 18.87 5.35
C ILE A 181 -17.42 19.43 4.08
N LEU A 182 -17.63 18.77 2.93
CA LEU A 182 -17.03 19.17 1.68
C LEU A 182 -17.93 20.14 0.90
N PRO A 183 -17.40 21.27 0.39
CA PRO A 183 -18.17 22.22 -0.38
C PRO A 183 -18.71 21.60 -1.68
N ALA A 184 -19.93 21.98 -2.08
CA ALA A 184 -20.60 21.43 -3.26
C ALA A 184 -19.87 21.78 -4.58
N ARG A 185 -19.16 22.90 -4.62
CA ARG A 185 -18.35 23.36 -5.77
C ARG A 185 -16.88 23.13 -5.46
N GLY A 186 -16.31 22.04 -5.97
CA GLY A 186 -14.86 21.82 -6.05
C GLY A 186 -14.37 22.30 -7.42
N SER A 187 -13.28 23.04 -7.46
CA SER A 187 -12.59 23.39 -8.71
C SER A 187 -12.09 22.09 -9.36
N VAL A 188 -12.51 21.86 -10.61
CA VAL A 188 -11.91 20.85 -11.48
C VAL A 188 -10.51 21.38 -11.81
N HIS A 189 -9.47 20.81 -11.24
CA HIS A 189 -8.11 21.10 -11.64
C HIS A 189 -7.81 20.23 -12.86
N SER A 190 -7.63 20.87 -14.01
CA SER A 190 -7.14 20.20 -15.21
C SER A 190 -5.79 19.56 -14.94
N ALA A 191 -5.63 18.31 -15.34
CA ALA A 191 -4.34 17.66 -15.33
C ALA A 191 -3.32 18.48 -16.14
N PRO A 192 -2.05 18.57 -15.72
CA PRO A 192 -1.03 19.26 -16.51
C PRO A 192 -0.97 18.68 -17.92
N ALA A 193 -0.91 19.57 -18.92
CA ALA A 193 -0.86 19.20 -20.33
C ALA A 193 0.29 18.21 -20.59
N HIS A 194 0.01 17.18 -21.39
CA HIS A 194 0.99 16.22 -21.84
C HIS A 194 1.99 16.94 -22.76
N ASP A 195 3.27 16.94 -22.39
CA ASP A 195 4.34 17.44 -23.25
C ASP A 195 4.67 16.34 -24.28
N PRO A 196 4.38 16.57 -25.59
CA PRO A 196 4.62 15.58 -26.65
C PRO A 196 6.11 15.25 -26.83
N ASP A 197 7.01 16.17 -26.50
CA ASP A 197 8.45 16.04 -26.69
C ASP A 197 9.16 15.40 -25.47
N ALA A 198 8.41 15.09 -24.40
CA ALA A 198 8.97 14.48 -23.21
C ALA A 198 9.50 13.05 -23.51
N PRO A 199 10.70 12.68 -23.04
CA PRO A 199 11.26 11.36 -23.23
C PRO A 199 10.32 10.25 -22.77
N SER A 200 10.31 9.13 -23.52
CA SER A 200 9.43 8.01 -23.17
C SER A 200 9.79 7.45 -21.79
N LEU A 201 8.77 7.07 -21.02
CA LEU A 201 8.94 6.47 -19.68
C LEU A 201 9.90 5.28 -19.67
N ARG A 202 9.86 4.46 -20.74
CA ARG A 202 10.75 3.31 -20.92
C ARG A 202 12.23 3.73 -20.99
N ARG A 203 12.54 4.83 -21.68
CA ARG A 203 13.90 5.36 -21.79
C ARG A 203 14.38 5.88 -20.43
N GLU A 204 13.53 6.61 -19.71
CA GLU A 204 13.82 7.14 -18.38
C GLU A 204 14.08 6.04 -17.35
N LEU A 205 13.29 4.97 -17.36
CA LEU A 205 13.48 3.83 -16.47
C LEU A 205 14.74 3.04 -16.79
N ARG A 206 15.05 2.82 -18.07
CA ARG A 206 16.30 2.14 -18.49
C ARG A 206 17.56 2.91 -18.05
N ALA A 207 17.47 4.23 -17.99
CA ALA A 207 18.55 5.05 -17.48
C ALA A 207 18.76 4.93 -15.96
N ARG A 208 17.76 4.35 -15.23
CA ARG A 208 17.73 4.24 -13.76
C ARG A 208 17.53 2.80 -13.29
N PRO A 209 18.51 1.91 -13.46
CA PRO A 209 18.35 0.48 -13.15
C PRO A 209 18.06 0.23 -11.66
N ALA A 210 18.56 1.06 -10.75
CA ALA A 210 18.25 0.93 -9.32
C ALA A 210 16.75 1.14 -9.04
N VAL A 211 16.06 2.01 -9.79
CA VAL A 211 14.61 2.18 -9.71
C VAL A 211 13.88 0.94 -10.22
N LEU A 212 14.35 0.34 -11.34
CA LEU A 212 13.73 -0.90 -11.85
C LEU A 212 13.87 -2.05 -10.87
N VAL A 213 15.06 -2.24 -10.29
CA VAL A 213 15.27 -3.26 -9.24
C VAL A 213 14.37 -3.00 -8.04
N LEU A 214 14.28 -1.75 -7.59
CA LEU A 214 13.40 -1.39 -6.49
C LEU A 214 11.93 -1.69 -6.80
N LEU A 215 11.42 -1.31 -7.98
CA LEU A 215 10.03 -1.57 -8.36
C LEU A 215 9.72 -3.08 -8.41
N ALA A 216 10.63 -3.89 -8.98
CA ALA A 216 10.50 -5.35 -8.99
C ALA A 216 10.50 -5.92 -7.55
N ALA A 217 11.41 -5.44 -6.70
CA ALA A 217 11.47 -5.85 -5.29
C ALA A 217 10.21 -5.44 -4.51
N ILE A 218 9.61 -4.27 -4.82
CA ILE A 218 8.34 -3.84 -4.21
C ILE A 218 7.19 -4.77 -4.59
N VAL A 219 7.11 -5.24 -5.84
CA VAL A 219 6.10 -6.24 -6.25
C VAL A 219 6.26 -7.53 -5.43
N VAL A 220 7.48 -8.03 -5.31
CA VAL A 220 7.78 -9.26 -4.56
C VAL A 220 7.46 -9.08 -3.07
N ILE A 221 7.91 -7.98 -2.46
CA ILE A 221 7.66 -7.76 -1.03
C ILE A 221 6.19 -7.50 -0.73
N ASP A 222 5.42 -6.85 -1.63
CA ASP A 222 3.98 -6.65 -1.43
C ASP A 222 3.21 -7.99 -1.49
N LEU A 223 3.63 -8.91 -2.37
CA LEU A 223 3.10 -10.26 -2.43
C LEU A 223 3.35 -11.03 -1.11
N VAL A 224 4.56 -10.95 -0.57
CA VAL A 224 4.92 -11.57 0.71
C VAL A 224 4.18 -10.89 1.86
N TYR A 225 4.22 -9.57 1.94
CA TYR A 225 3.62 -8.78 3.00
C TYR A 225 2.11 -9.06 3.15
N ARG A 226 1.40 -9.28 2.05
CA ARG A 226 -0.05 -9.49 2.07
C ARG A 226 -0.48 -10.87 2.55
N GLN A 227 0.44 -11.80 2.74
CA GLN A 227 0.11 -13.09 3.36
C GLN A 227 -0.43 -12.93 4.79
N GLN A 228 -0.11 -11.84 5.47
CA GLN A 228 -0.70 -11.53 6.78
C GLN A 228 -2.23 -11.33 6.75
N TYR A 229 -2.82 -10.99 5.59
CA TYR A 229 -4.26 -10.75 5.44
C TYR A 229 -5.00 -11.92 4.76
N SER A 230 -4.28 -12.90 4.22
CA SER A 230 -4.87 -14.05 3.53
C SER A 230 -4.54 -15.36 4.25
N THR A 231 -3.33 -15.84 4.16
CA THR A 231 -2.95 -17.17 4.65
C THR A 231 -2.61 -17.21 6.14
N LEU A 232 -2.08 -16.13 6.73
CA LEU A 232 -1.75 -16.10 8.16
C LEU A 232 -2.94 -16.40 9.08
N PRO A 233 -4.13 -15.77 8.91
CA PRO A 233 -5.25 -16.08 9.79
C PRO A 233 -5.73 -17.54 9.67
N VAL A 234 -5.65 -18.14 8.48
CA VAL A 234 -5.96 -19.57 8.28
C VAL A 234 -4.91 -20.45 8.99
N PHE A 235 -3.63 -20.13 8.79
CA PHE A 235 -2.54 -20.84 9.50
C PHE A 235 -2.70 -20.80 11.02
N LEU A 236 -3.07 -19.65 11.59
CA LEU A 236 -3.35 -19.53 13.02
C LEU A 236 -4.56 -20.38 13.43
N ALA A 237 -5.64 -20.37 12.65
CA ALA A 237 -6.83 -21.17 12.93
C ALA A 237 -6.56 -22.69 12.86
N ASP A 238 -5.79 -23.13 11.86
CA ASP A 238 -5.39 -24.55 11.72
C ASP A 238 -4.53 -25.05 12.89
N HIS A 239 -3.85 -24.13 13.60
CA HIS A 239 -3.09 -24.42 14.82
C HIS A 239 -3.87 -24.13 16.12
N GLY A 240 -5.20 -24.01 16.04
CA GLY A 240 -6.07 -23.88 17.20
C GLY A 240 -6.13 -22.46 17.81
N HIS A 241 -5.60 -21.44 17.14
CA HIS A 241 -5.68 -20.07 17.64
C HIS A 241 -6.98 -19.38 17.25
N SER A 242 -7.47 -18.53 18.15
CA SER A 242 -8.71 -17.77 17.92
C SER A 242 -8.51 -16.61 16.96
N THR A 243 -9.61 -16.20 16.30
CA THR A 243 -9.67 -14.96 15.51
C THR A 243 -9.29 -13.72 16.33
N GLN A 244 -9.51 -13.78 17.66
CA GLN A 244 -9.13 -12.69 18.57
C GLN A 244 -7.61 -12.49 18.62
N LEU A 245 -6.81 -13.56 18.60
CA LEU A 245 -5.34 -13.45 18.52
C LEU A 245 -4.94 -12.72 17.23
N TYR A 246 -5.53 -13.09 16.10
CA TYR A 246 -5.27 -12.42 14.82
C TYR A 246 -5.59 -10.91 14.87
N GLY A 247 -6.72 -10.53 15.46
CA GLY A 247 -7.08 -9.13 15.68
C GLY A 247 -6.04 -8.38 16.52
N TRP A 248 -5.54 -9.00 17.60
CA TRP A 248 -4.49 -8.42 18.44
C TRP A 248 -3.15 -8.28 17.73
N LEU A 249 -2.77 -9.24 16.90
CA LEU A 249 -1.55 -9.15 16.08
C LEU A 249 -1.59 -7.92 15.16
N LEU A 250 -2.73 -7.67 14.53
CA LEU A 250 -2.89 -6.48 13.69
C LEU A 250 -2.95 -5.17 14.51
N ALA A 251 -3.44 -5.21 15.74
CA ALA A 251 -3.34 -4.07 16.66
C ALA A 251 -1.88 -3.78 17.03
N VAL A 252 -1.06 -4.83 17.26
CA VAL A 252 0.39 -4.68 17.46
C VAL A 252 1.03 -4.01 16.25
N ASN A 253 0.70 -4.45 15.02
CA ASN A 253 1.18 -3.79 13.79
C ASN A 253 0.82 -2.30 13.79
N GLY A 254 -0.45 -1.95 13.94
CA GLY A 254 -0.90 -0.55 13.94
C GLY A 254 -0.27 0.28 15.07
N GLY A 255 -0.18 -0.28 16.28
CA GLY A 255 0.42 0.36 17.45
C GLY A 255 1.92 0.64 17.26
N VAL A 256 2.68 -0.33 16.74
CA VAL A 256 4.11 -0.15 16.44
C VAL A 256 4.32 0.91 15.36
N ILE A 257 3.48 0.95 14.31
CA ILE A 257 3.52 2.00 13.29
C ILE A 257 3.29 3.37 13.93
N LEU A 258 2.22 3.53 14.72
CA LEU A 258 1.89 4.80 15.37
C LEU A 258 3.02 5.32 16.28
N CYS A 259 3.66 4.41 17.02
CA CYS A 259 4.73 4.78 17.96
C CYS A 259 6.06 5.06 17.25
N LEU A 260 6.41 4.27 16.23
CA LEU A 260 7.78 4.26 15.69
C LEU A 260 7.95 4.90 14.32
N GLU A 261 6.90 5.05 13.49
CA GLU A 261 7.05 5.56 12.12
C GLU A 261 7.66 6.97 12.10
N LEU A 262 7.16 7.90 12.91
CA LEU A 262 7.67 9.27 12.96
C LEU A 262 9.08 9.38 13.59
N PRO A 263 9.36 8.75 14.75
CA PRO A 263 10.72 8.69 15.30
C PRO A 263 11.73 8.07 14.34
N ALA A 264 11.39 6.94 13.69
CA ALA A 264 12.25 6.27 12.72
C ALA A 264 12.54 7.17 11.51
N ALA A 265 11.50 7.80 10.94
CA ALA A 265 11.66 8.73 9.82
C ALA A 265 12.60 9.90 10.16
N HIS A 266 12.56 10.41 11.40
CA HIS A 266 13.45 11.46 11.85
C HIS A 266 14.88 10.96 12.09
N ALA A 267 15.04 9.87 12.82
CA ALA A 267 16.35 9.31 13.17
C ALA A 267 17.14 8.82 11.94
N LEU A 268 16.43 8.26 10.97
CA LEU A 268 17.03 7.63 9.77
C LEU A 268 17.13 8.55 8.56
N ARG A 269 16.72 9.83 8.67
CA ARG A 269 16.68 10.79 7.54
C ARG A 269 18.00 11.00 6.81
N ARG A 270 19.13 10.73 7.47
CA ARG A 270 20.49 10.87 6.90
C ARG A 270 21.03 9.56 6.30
N ARG A 271 20.33 8.46 6.46
CA ARG A 271 20.75 7.15 5.94
C ARG A 271 20.35 6.98 4.47
N ALA A 272 21.15 6.22 3.72
CA ALA A 272 20.87 5.93 2.31
C ALA A 272 19.52 5.17 2.15
N PRO A 273 18.57 5.71 1.36
CA PRO A 273 17.21 5.15 1.26
C PRO A 273 17.18 3.66 0.86
N LEU A 274 17.93 3.26 -0.18
CA LEU A 274 17.98 1.86 -0.62
C LEU A 274 18.56 0.92 0.44
N GLY A 275 19.46 1.43 1.32
CA GLY A 275 19.95 0.65 2.45
C GLY A 275 18.86 0.32 3.45
N LEU A 276 18.04 1.32 3.80
CA LEU A 276 16.92 1.14 4.71
C LEU A 276 15.88 0.21 4.11
N VAL A 277 15.56 0.40 2.82
CA VAL A 277 14.60 -0.45 2.09
C VAL A 277 15.04 -1.92 2.10
N GLY A 278 16.29 -2.20 1.74
CA GLY A 278 16.81 -3.56 1.71
C GLY A 278 16.78 -4.23 3.09
N VAL A 279 17.22 -3.52 4.14
CA VAL A 279 17.14 -4.02 5.53
C VAL A 279 15.69 -4.23 5.94
N GLY A 280 14.78 -3.32 5.59
CA GLY A 280 13.35 -3.47 5.87
C GLY A 280 12.76 -4.74 5.23
N MET A 281 13.11 -5.04 3.98
CA MET A 281 12.66 -6.26 3.30
C MET A 281 13.24 -7.53 3.96
N LEU A 282 14.50 -7.49 4.41
CA LEU A 282 15.11 -8.60 5.16
C LEU A 282 14.38 -8.85 6.49
N LEU A 283 13.97 -7.79 7.19
CA LEU A 283 13.18 -7.93 8.44
C LEU A 283 11.79 -8.52 8.18
N VAL A 284 11.13 -8.19 7.07
CA VAL A 284 9.89 -8.85 6.67
C VAL A 284 10.13 -10.36 6.45
N GLY A 285 11.20 -10.70 5.74
CA GLY A 285 11.59 -12.11 5.54
C GLY A 285 11.88 -12.83 6.83
N LEU A 286 12.64 -12.22 7.74
CA LEU A 286 12.91 -12.75 9.07
C LEU A 286 11.62 -12.98 9.85
N GLY A 287 10.65 -12.05 9.77
CA GLY A 287 9.34 -12.18 10.40
C GLY A 287 8.66 -13.49 9.97
N TYR A 288 8.56 -13.75 8.66
CA TYR A 288 7.96 -15.00 8.19
C TYR A 288 8.80 -16.24 8.50
N ALA A 289 10.14 -16.13 8.54
CA ALA A 289 11.00 -17.23 8.95
C ALA A 289 10.74 -17.69 10.39
N VAL A 290 10.34 -16.77 11.27
CA VAL A 290 9.98 -17.07 12.67
C VAL A 290 8.78 -18.03 12.77
N LEU A 291 7.91 -18.10 11.75
CA LEU A 291 6.75 -19.03 11.72
C LEU A 291 7.11 -20.45 11.23
N ILE A 292 8.32 -20.69 10.75
CA ILE A 292 8.72 -22.01 10.25
C ILE A 292 8.58 -23.13 11.33
N PRO A 293 8.98 -22.89 12.59
CA PRO A 293 8.81 -23.90 13.63
C PRO A 293 7.36 -24.09 14.14
N GLY A 294 6.42 -23.22 13.77
CA GLY A 294 5.01 -23.34 14.15
C GLY A 294 4.33 -22.01 14.45
N ALA A 295 3.10 -22.08 14.99
CA ALA A 295 2.21 -20.96 15.21
C ALA A 295 2.14 -20.49 16.68
N GLY A 296 3.14 -20.73 17.51
CA GLY A 296 3.13 -20.30 18.92
C GLY A 296 2.86 -18.79 19.03
N VAL A 297 2.13 -18.38 20.08
CA VAL A 297 1.74 -16.96 20.27
C VAL A 297 2.95 -16.03 20.26
N LEU A 298 4.05 -16.42 20.93
CA LEU A 298 5.28 -15.63 20.94
C LEU A 298 5.90 -15.53 19.54
N LEU A 299 5.88 -16.61 18.76
CA LEU A 299 6.35 -16.61 17.37
C LEU A 299 5.51 -15.68 16.51
N ALA A 300 4.19 -15.72 16.64
CA ALA A 300 3.27 -14.87 15.91
C ALA A 300 3.45 -13.37 16.25
N VAL A 301 3.66 -13.03 17.53
CA VAL A 301 3.94 -11.66 17.96
C VAL A 301 5.32 -11.21 17.45
N THR A 302 6.35 -12.03 17.56
CA THR A 302 7.70 -11.74 17.05
C THR A 302 7.67 -11.52 15.54
N MET A 303 6.96 -12.40 14.81
CA MET A 303 6.72 -12.24 13.38
C MET A 303 6.09 -10.88 13.07
N MET A 304 4.99 -10.53 13.76
CA MET A 304 4.27 -9.29 13.51
C MET A 304 5.12 -8.06 13.80
N VAL A 305 5.88 -8.06 14.90
CA VAL A 305 6.79 -6.95 15.22
C VAL A 305 7.90 -6.82 14.17
N SER A 306 8.55 -7.94 13.79
CA SER A 306 9.60 -7.93 12.77
C SER A 306 9.09 -7.44 11.42
N LEU A 307 7.91 -7.93 11.00
CA LEU A 307 7.24 -7.51 9.77
C LEU A 307 6.92 -6.02 9.79
N THR A 308 6.42 -5.49 10.92
CA THR A 308 6.06 -4.08 11.05
C THR A 308 7.29 -3.17 11.06
N LEU A 309 8.37 -3.56 11.75
CA LEU A 309 9.63 -2.82 11.69
C LEU A 309 10.19 -2.82 10.27
N GLY A 310 10.11 -3.95 9.58
CA GLY A 310 10.45 -4.04 8.16
C GLY A 310 9.61 -3.08 7.31
N GLU A 311 8.31 -3.05 7.52
CA GLU A 311 7.36 -2.17 6.82
C GLU A 311 7.73 -0.69 6.96
N ILE A 312 8.00 -0.23 8.17
CA ILE A 312 8.42 1.14 8.46
C ILE A 312 9.70 1.48 7.69
N LEU A 313 10.67 0.55 7.67
CA LEU A 313 11.96 0.77 7.02
C LEU A 313 11.90 0.74 5.49
N TYR A 314 10.95 -0.01 4.87
CA TYR A 314 10.94 -0.06 3.41
C TYR A 314 9.91 0.87 2.76
N LYS A 315 8.69 1.01 3.26
CA LYS A 315 7.61 1.74 2.56
C LYS A 315 7.90 3.22 2.37
N THR A 316 8.21 3.91 3.46
CA THR A 316 8.42 5.37 3.44
C THR A 316 9.69 5.76 2.67
N PRO A 317 10.88 5.13 2.90
CA PRO A 317 12.08 5.46 2.12
C PRO A 317 11.99 5.07 0.65
N ALA A 318 11.30 3.96 0.29
CA ALA A 318 11.11 3.59 -1.11
C ALA A 318 10.29 4.63 -1.88
N THR A 319 9.19 5.13 -1.28
CA THR A 319 8.37 6.19 -1.88
C THR A 319 9.18 7.46 -2.12
N ALA A 320 9.98 7.87 -1.13
CA ALA A 320 10.84 9.04 -1.23
C ALA A 320 11.91 8.87 -2.32
N TYR A 321 12.59 7.71 -2.35
CA TYR A 321 13.61 7.41 -3.34
C TYR A 321 13.07 7.49 -4.77
N VAL A 322 11.90 6.90 -5.05
CA VAL A 322 11.29 6.95 -6.38
C VAL A 322 10.93 8.40 -6.76
N ALA A 323 10.44 9.20 -5.80
CA ALA A 323 10.16 10.62 -6.03
C ALA A 323 11.41 11.43 -6.38
N ASP A 324 12.52 11.18 -5.67
CA ASP A 324 13.80 11.88 -5.86
C ASP A 324 14.47 11.50 -7.18
N GLN A 325 14.31 10.24 -7.64
CA GLN A 325 14.86 9.76 -8.91
C GLN A 325 14.02 10.16 -10.13
N ALA A 326 12.80 10.63 -9.92
CA ALA A 326 11.89 10.98 -11.02
C ALA A 326 12.30 12.32 -11.66
N PRO A 327 12.48 12.39 -13.00
CA PRO A 327 12.65 13.66 -13.70
C PRO A 327 11.39 14.53 -13.54
N GLY A 328 11.54 15.86 -13.56
CA GLY A 328 10.44 16.79 -13.33
C GLY A 328 9.20 16.52 -14.19
N HIS A 329 9.40 16.25 -15.50
CA HIS A 329 8.34 15.95 -16.48
C HIS A 329 7.70 14.54 -16.32
N ALA A 330 8.36 13.61 -15.61
CA ALA A 330 7.90 12.24 -15.43
C ALA A 330 7.57 11.88 -13.97
N ARG A 331 7.57 12.85 -13.05
CA ARG A 331 7.39 12.62 -11.61
C ARG A 331 6.09 11.88 -11.29
N GLY A 332 4.99 12.26 -11.91
CA GLY A 332 3.69 11.60 -11.75
C GLY A 332 3.71 10.15 -12.25
N ARG A 333 4.35 9.88 -13.40
CA ARG A 333 4.46 8.53 -13.97
C ARG A 333 5.27 7.59 -13.08
N PHE A 334 6.38 8.06 -12.49
CA PHE A 334 7.18 7.29 -11.55
C PHE A 334 6.41 6.96 -10.28
N GLN A 335 5.67 7.93 -9.72
CA GLN A 335 4.83 7.70 -8.55
C GLN A 335 3.69 6.72 -8.84
N SER A 336 3.08 6.78 -10.03
CA SER A 336 2.06 5.81 -10.45
C SER A 336 2.61 4.40 -10.58
N LEU A 337 3.83 4.24 -11.12
CA LEU A 337 4.49 2.93 -11.18
C LEU A 337 4.77 2.36 -9.79
N TYR A 338 5.28 3.19 -8.87
CA TYR A 338 5.49 2.78 -7.48
C TYR A 338 4.17 2.42 -6.79
N ALA A 339 3.13 3.25 -6.96
CA ALA A 339 1.81 2.96 -6.41
C ALA A 339 1.24 1.64 -6.96
N GLY A 340 1.37 1.38 -8.27
CA GLY A 340 0.99 0.11 -8.88
C GLY A 340 1.76 -1.07 -8.32
N ALA A 341 3.08 -0.96 -8.23
CA ALA A 341 3.93 -2.00 -7.65
C ALA A 341 3.55 -2.31 -6.18
N SER A 342 3.28 -1.29 -5.38
CA SER A 342 2.97 -1.43 -3.94
C SER A 342 1.54 -1.91 -3.62
N ILE A 343 0.68 -2.08 -4.62
CA ILE A 343 -0.66 -2.67 -4.46
C ILE A 343 -0.87 -3.92 -5.33
N SER A 344 0.14 -4.34 -6.11
CA SER A 344 0.04 -5.50 -7.00
C SER A 344 -0.22 -6.81 -6.25
N GLY A 345 0.34 -6.95 -5.06
CA GLY A 345 0.10 -8.10 -4.19
C GLY A 345 -1.36 -8.28 -3.79
N GLN A 346 -2.20 -7.24 -3.84
CA GLN A 346 -3.63 -7.37 -3.55
C GLN A 346 -4.34 -8.32 -4.52
N VAL A 347 -3.88 -8.38 -5.76
CA VAL A 347 -4.43 -9.27 -6.79
C VAL A 347 -3.83 -10.67 -6.70
N ILE A 348 -2.50 -10.73 -6.54
CA ILE A 348 -1.72 -11.96 -6.77
C ILE A 348 -1.51 -12.74 -5.46
N ALA A 349 -1.31 -12.05 -4.32
CA ALA A 349 -0.95 -12.70 -3.07
C ALA A 349 -2.02 -13.67 -2.54
N PRO A 350 -3.34 -13.32 -2.51
CA PRO A 350 -4.33 -14.25 -2.00
C PRO A 350 -4.44 -15.55 -2.80
N PRO A 351 -4.58 -15.53 -4.14
CA PRO A 351 -4.70 -16.79 -4.88
C PRO A 351 -3.41 -17.62 -4.87
N LEU A 352 -2.23 -17.01 -5.01
CA LEU A 352 -0.96 -17.75 -4.98
C LEU A 352 -0.65 -18.31 -3.60
N GLY A 353 -0.80 -17.48 -2.55
CA GLY A 353 -0.58 -17.93 -1.18
C GLY A 353 -1.55 -19.03 -0.77
N ALA A 354 -2.82 -18.88 -1.12
CA ALA A 354 -3.85 -19.87 -0.86
C ALA A 354 -3.58 -21.21 -1.57
N ALA A 355 -3.21 -21.17 -2.86
CA ALA A 355 -2.88 -22.36 -3.63
C ALA A 355 -1.65 -23.08 -3.06
N LEU A 356 -0.60 -22.33 -2.71
CA LEU A 356 0.60 -22.88 -2.09
C LEU A 356 0.29 -23.45 -0.71
N TYR A 357 -0.46 -22.75 0.12
CA TYR A 357 -0.84 -23.19 1.45
C TYR A 357 -1.69 -24.48 1.39
N ALA A 358 -2.62 -24.58 0.45
CA ALA A 358 -3.45 -25.76 0.27
C ALA A 358 -2.64 -26.99 -0.23
N ALA A 359 -1.64 -26.77 -1.10
CA ALA A 359 -0.84 -27.84 -1.67
C ALA A 359 0.34 -28.27 -0.76
N ALA A 360 0.99 -27.32 -0.10
CA ALA A 360 2.20 -27.55 0.70
C ALA A 360 2.33 -26.49 1.82
N PRO A 361 1.55 -26.58 2.91
CA PRO A 361 1.53 -25.58 3.99
C PRO A 361 2.91 -25.26 4.56
N ALA A 362 3.76 -26.28 4.70
CA ALA A 362 5.11 -26.15 5.26
C ALA A 362 6.06 -25.30 4.39
N LEU A 363 5.79 -25.14 3.09
CA LEU A 363 6.64 -24.38 2.17
C LEU A 363 6.31 -22.90 2.13
N LEU A 364 5.14 -22.48 2.59
CA LEU A 364 4.69 -21.09 2.46
C LEU A 364 5.64 -20.12 3.16
N TRP A 365 5.91 -20.35 4.44
CA TRP A 365 6.72 -19.42 5.23
C TRP A 365 8.20 -19.40 4.83
N PRO A 366 8.86 -20.55 4.56
CA PRO A 366 10.20 -20.54 3.96
C PRO A 366 10.28 -19.79 2.64
N LEU A 367 9.30 -19.98 1.75
CA LEU A 367 9.26 -19.27 0.46
C LEU A 367 9.08 -17.76 0.65
N CYS A 368 8.17 -17.34 1.54
CA CYS A 368 8.01 -15.92 1.88
C CYS A 368 9.31 -15.33 2.42
N ALA A 369 10.00 -16.02 3.30
CA ALA A 369 11.28 -15.59 3.85
C ALA A 369 12.35 -15.45 2.76
N LEU A 370 12.48 -16.44 1.88
CA LEU A 370 13.45 -16.44 0.78
C LEU A 370 13.17 -15.33 -0.25
N LEU A 371 11.90 -15.14 -0.64
CA LEU A 371 11.51 -14.09 -1.59
C LEU A 371 11.79 -12.70 -1.02
N ALA A 372 11.44 -12.47 0.26
CA ALA A 372 11.73 -11.19 0.90
C ALA A 372 13.23 -10.95 1.09
N ALA A 373 13.99 -12.01 1.46
CA ALA A 373 15.44 -11.92 1.56
C ALA A 373 16.09 -11.63 0.20
N GLY A 374 15.65 -12.31 -0.86
CA GLY A 374 16.12 -12.08 -2.23
C GLY A 374 15.82 -10.64 -2.71
N ALA A 375 14.61 -10.14 -2.46
CA ALA A 375 14.23 -8.77 -2.77
C ALA A 375 15.10 -7.76 -2.00
N GLY A 376 15.30 -7.99 -0.69
CA GLY A 376 16.17 -7.15 0.15
C GLY A 376 17.61 -7.14 -0.32
N ALA A 377 18.19 -8.31 -0.62
CA ALA A 377 19.55 -8.45 -1.15
C ALA A 377 19.70 -7.75 -2.51
N ALA A 378 18.72 -7.90 -3.42
CA ALA A 378 18.73 -7.22 -4.71
C ALA A 378 18.73 -5.68 -4.57
N VAL A 379 17.92 -5.14 -3.64
CA VAL A 379 17.89 -3.70 -3.36
C VAL A 379 19.19 -3.22 -2.73
N LEU A 380 19.79 -4.00 -1.82
CA LEU A 380 21.10 -3.69 -1.24
C LEU A 380 22.20 -3.69 -2.29
N ALA A 381 22.19 -4.64 -3.23
CA ALA A 381 23.12 -4.68 -4.36
C ALA A 381 22.92 -3.48 -5.31
N ALA A 382 21.67 -3.06 -5.54
CA ALA A 382 21.32 -1.93 -6.38
C ALA A 382 21.90 -0.58 -5.89
N ARG A 383 22.29 -0.47 -4.63
CA ARG A 383 23.01 0.72 -4.10
C ARG A 383 24.34 0.99 -4.82
N ARG A 384 24.94 -0.04 -5.43
CA ARG A 384 26.21 0.06 -6.13
C ARG A 384 26.06 0.42 -7.61
N LEU A 385 24.82 0.48 -8.11
CA LEU A 385 24.56 0.81 -9.51
C LEU A 385 24.79 2.30 -9.75
N PRO A 386 25.46 2.66 -10.85
CA PRO A 386 25.75 4.05 -11.18
C PRO A 386 24.46 4.83 -11.42
N GLY A 387 24.39 6.03 -10.85
CA GLY A 387 23.31 6.98 -11.08
C GLY A 387 23.28 7.55 -12.50
N PRO A 388 22.19 8.22 -12.90
CA PRO A 388 22.06 8.78 -14.26
C PRO A 388 23.19 9.73 -14.66
N GLY A 389 23.71 10.55 -13.72
CA GLY A 389 24.80 11.50 -13.97
C GLY A 389 26.19 10.85 -14.16
N GLU A 390 26.43 9.71 -13.51
CA GLU A 390 27.71 8.99 -13.65
C GLU A 390 27.81 8.26 -14.99
N ARG A 391 26.68 7.74 -15.50
CA ARG A 391 26.62 7.08 -16.82
C ARG A 391 26.86 8.06 -17.97
N VAL A 392 26.34 9.28 -17.88
CA VAL A 392 26.57 10.32 -18.87
C VAL A 392 28.08 10.71 -18.89
N ARG A 393 28.71 10.81 -17.71
CA ARG A 393 30.16 11.08 -17.60
C ARG A 393 31.02 9.92 -18.10
N ALA A 394 30.58 8.68 -17.87
CA ALA A 394 31.30 7.51 -18.38
C ALA A 394 31.17 7.35 -19.90
N ALA A 395 30.00 7.68 -20.46
CA ALA A 395 29.78 7.67 -21.92
C ALA A 395 30.50 8.84 -22.64
N GLY A 396 30.69 9.97 -21.96
CA GLY A 396 31.43 11.13 -22.51
C GLY A 396 32.96 11.04 -22.44
N LYS A 397 33.51 10.04 -21.74
CA LYS A 397 34.94 9.68 -21.78
C LYS A 397 35.21 8.62 -22.84
N GLY A 398 34.77 8.86 -24.07
CA GLY A 398 35.19 8.07 -25.23
C GLY A 398 36.68 8.34 -25.58
N PRO A 399 37.37 7.45 -26.36
CA PRO A 399 38.82 7.38 -26.51
C PRO A 399 39.46 8.49 -27.40
N HIS A 400 38.91 9.69 -27.42
CA HIS A 400 39.39 10.81 -28.26
C HIS A 400 39.96 12.01 -27.48
N ALA A 401 40.57 11.81 -26.32
CA ALA A 401 41.20 12.90 -25.56
C ALA A 401 42.73 12.74 -25.40
N GLU A 402 43.38 12.02 -26.30
CA GLU A 402 44.85 11.94 -26.35
C GLU A 402 45.37 12.12 -27.79
N THR A 403 45.19 13.31 -28.41
CA THR A 403 46.06 13.79 -29.50
C THR A 403 45.90 15.30 -29.57
N GLY A 404 46.71 16.00 -28.84
CA GLY A 404 46.83 17.45 -28.86
C GLY A 404 48.13 17.89 -28.17
N SER A 405 49.29 17.52 -28.70
CA SER A 405 50.55 18.11 -28.31
C SER A 405 50.54 19.61 -28.66
N PRO A 406 50.95 20.50 -27.79
CA PRO A 406 51.12 21.90 -28.16
C PRO A 406 52.37 22.07 -29.00
N GLU A 407 52.19 22.43 -30.24
CA GLU A 407 53.19 22.88 -31.17
C GLU A 407 53.88 24.18 -30.63
N ARG A 408 55.18 24.13 -30.39
CA ARG A 408 55.99 25.27 -29.98
C ARG A 408 56.10 26.21 -31.15
N ALA A 409 55.64 27.46 -31.02
CA ALA A 409 56.00 28.55 -31.95
C ALA A 409 57.47 28.97 -31.77
N PRO A 410 58.21 29.21 -32.83
CA PRO A 410 59.59 29.75 -32.77
C PRO A 410 59.52 31.24 -32.51
N ALA A 411 60.47 31.67 -31.68
CA ALA A 411 60.75 33.08 -31.45
C ALA A 411 61.39 33.70 -32.69
N GLY A 412 60.95 34.88 -33.09
CA GLY A 412 61.49 35.83 -34.00
C GLY A 412 61.06 37.24 -33.63
#